data_ad566d04fe91f3ab1db497c196bbd857
#
_entry.id   ad566d04fe91f3ab1db497c196bbd857
#
_cell.length_a   1.000
_cell.length_b   1.000
_cell.length_c   1.000
_cell.angle_alpha   90.00
_cell.angle_beta   90.00
_cell.angle_gamma   90.00
#
_symmetry.space_group_name_H-M   'P 1'
#
loop_
_entity.id
_entity.type
_entity.pdbx_description
1 polymer ?
#
loop_
_entity_poly.entity_id
_entity_poly.type
_entity_poly.pdbx_seq_one_letter_code
_entity_poly.pdbx_strand_id
1 'polypeptide(L)' 'MFSGKIKLSKELSERVDRCAKAGGYSSPEEFVQHILERELARLADAETDEEIVKKLKGLGYID' A
#
# COMPACT_ATOMS: atom_id res chain seq x y z
N MET A 1 -4.35 -10.57 7.04
CA MET A 1 -4.38 -9.38 6.21
C MET A 1 -4.80 -8.17 7.06
N PHE A 2 -5.66 -7.29 6.60
CA PHE A 2 -6.08 -6.19 7.47
C PHE A 2 -7.02 -6.68 8.55
N SER A 3 -6.84 -6.20 9.75
CA SER A 3 -7.67 -6.58 10.89
C SER A 3 -8.93 -5.72 10.99
N GLY A 4 -9.25 -4.97 9.96
CA GLY A 4 -10.36 -4.04 9.97
C GLY A 4 -10.05 -2.69 10.61
N LYS A 5 -8.81 -2.48 11.00
CA LYS A 5 -8.39 -1.24 11.63
C LYS A 5 -7.97 -0.16 10.65
N ILE A 6 -7.60 -0.55 9.46
CA ILE A 6 -7.23 0.39 8.40
C ILE A 6 -8.47 0.71 7.59
N LYS A 7 -8.83 1.97 7.59
CA LYS A 7 -9.98 2.43 6.83
C LYS A 7 -9.55 3.34 5.70
N LEU A 8 -10.16 3.14 4.55
CA LEU A 8 -9.92 3.99 3.39
C LEU A 8 -11.04 5.00 3.28
N SER A 9 -10.73 6.19 2.76
CA SER A 9 -11.77 7.17 2.45
C SER A 9 -12.68 6.57 1.38
N LYS A 10 -13.90 7.09 1.29
CA LYS A 10 -14.84 6.63 0.29
C LYS A 10 -14.27 6.78 -1.12
N GLU A 11 -13.66 7.91 -1.40
CA GLU A 11 -13.07 8.19 -2.69
C GLU A 11 -11.95 7.19 -3.03
N LEU A 12 -11.07 6.93 -2.08
CA LEU A 12 -9.99 5.99 -2.30
C LEU A 12 -10.50 4.56 -2.45
N SER A 13 -11.50 4.19 -1.65
CA SER A 13 -12.12 2.88 -1.77
C SER A 13 -12.73 2.65 -3.15
N GLU A 14 -13.38 3.65 -3.70
CA GLU A 14 -13.97 3.55 -5.03
C GLU A 14 -12.91 3.36 -6.10
N ARG A 15 -11.80 4.08 -5.97
CA ARG A 15 -10.68 3.95 -6.91
C ARG A 15 -10.03 2.58 -6.82
N VAL A 16 -9.87 2.08 -5.62
CA VAL A 16 -9.33 0.73 -5.40
C VAL A 16 -10.23 -0.32 -6.04
N ASP A 17 -11.53 -0.22 -5.80
CA ASP A 17 -12.49 -1.16 -6.35
C ASP A 17 -12.47 -1.17 -7.87
N ARG A 18 -12.43 0.01 -8.46
CA ARG A 18 -12.38 0.16 -9.92
C ARG A 18 -11.12 -0.49 -10.50
N CYS A 19 -9.98 -0.21 -9.90
CA CYS A 19 -8.71 -0.77 -10.36
C CYS A 19 -8.65 -2.28 -10.17
N ALA A 20 -9.19 -2.77 -9.07
CA ALA A 20 -9.22 -4.21 -8.81
C ALA A 20 -10.04 -4.93 -9.88
N LYS A 21 -11.20 -4.39 -10.22
CA LYS A 21 -12.05 -4.98 -11.24
C LYS A 21 -11.39 -4.93 -12.62
N ALA A 22 -10.84 -3.80 -12.98
CA ALA A 22 -10.18 -3.63 -14.27
C ALA A 22 -8.97 -4.55 -14.41
N GLY A 23 -8.26 -4.80 -13.31
CA GLY A 23 -7.08 -5.65 -13.30
C GLY A 23 -7.37 -7.14 -13.17
N GLY A 24 -8.63 -7.53 -13.00
CA GLY A 24 -8.99 -8.93 -12.89
C GLY A 24 -8.76 -9.55 -11.53
N TYR A 25 -8.66 -8.74 -10.49
CA TYR A 25 -8.50 -9.25 -9.13
C TYR A 25 -9.82 -9.80 -8.60
N SER A 26 -9.73 -10.81 -7.76
CA SER A 26 -10.94 -11.44 -7.21
C SER A 26 -11.62 -10.57 -6.16
N SER A 27 -10.87 -9.65 -5.54
CA SER A 27 -11.44 -8.75 -4.54
C SER A 27 -10.60 -7.47 -4.46
N PRO A 28 -11.19 -6.37 -3.96
CA PRO A 28 -10.44 -5.15 -3.70
C PRO A 28 -9.31 -5.37 -2.69
N GLU A 29 -9.54 -6.20 -1.68
CA GLU A 29 -8.54 -6.51 -0.67
C GLU A 29 -7.30 -7.17 -1.28
N GLU A 30 -7.51 -8.07 -2.21
CA GLU A 30 -6.41 -8.74 -2.89
C GLU A 30 -5.55 -7.75 -3.67
N PHE A 31 -6.19 -6.81 -4.35
CA PHE A 31 -5.50 -5.76 -5.08
C PHE A 31 -4.69 -4.87 -4.14
N VAL A 32 -5.29 -4.44 -3.03
CA VAL A 32 -4.60 -3.61 -2.04
C VAL A 32 -3.40 -4.35 -1.46
N GLN A 33 -3.56 -5.61 -1.12
CA GLN A 33 -2.48 -6.42 -0.58
C GLN A 33 -1.32 -6.51 -1.56
N HIS A 34 -1.62 -6.73 -2.83
CA HIS A 34 -0.61 -6.83 -3.86
C HIS A 34 0.19 -5.53 -3.98
N ILE A 35 -0.50 -4.39 -3.99
CA ILE A 35 0.16 -3.10 -4.08
C ILE A 35 1.03 -2.84 -2.86
N LEU A 36 0.51 -3.14 -1.67
CA LEU A 36 1.27 -2.92 -0.45
C LEU A 36 2.51 -3.79 -0.40
N GLU A 37 2.42 -5.02 -0.85
CA GLU A 37 3.57 -5.91 -0.91
C GLU A 37 4.64 -5.35 -1.83
N ARG A 38 4.25 -4.81 -2.98
CA ARG A 38 5.19 -4.21 -3.92
C ARG A 38 5.86 -2.97 -3.34
N GLU A 39 5.09 -2.10 -2.71
CA GLU A 39 5.64 -0.87 -2.13
C GLU A 39 6.52 -1.19 -0.93
N LEU A 40 6.10 -2.13 -0.10
CA LEU A 40 6.89 -2.51 1.07
C LEU A 40 8.18 -3.22 0.68
N ALA A 41 8.21 -3.87 -0.48
CA ALA A 41 9.44 -4.49 -0.97
C ALA A 41 10.54 -3.46 -1.20
N ARG A 42 10.18 -2.22 -1.48
CA ARG A 42 11.16 -1.13 -1.63
C ARG A 42 11.81 -0.75 -0.31
N LEU A 43 11.18 -1.15 0.80
CA LEU A 43 11.66 -0.86 2.15
C LEU A 43 12.29 -2.09 2.79
N ALA A 44 12.34 -3.21 2.07
CA ALA A 44 12.73 -4.49 2.65
C ALA A 44 14.16 -4.53 3.17
N ASP A 45 15.05 -3.72 2.62
CA ASP A 45 16.44 -3.67 3.06
C ASP A 45 16.70 -2.62 4.14
N ALA A 46 15.66 -1.92 4.57
CA ALA A 46 15.77 -0.97 5.68
C ALA A 46 15.59 -1.72 6.99
N GLU A 47 16.64 -1.79 7.78
CA GLU A 47 16.64 -2.59 9.02
C GLU A 47 16.35 -1.77 10.28
N THR A 48 16.57 -0.46 10.23
CA THR A 48 16.34 0.41 11.36
C THR A 48 15.28 1.45 11.02
N ASP A 49 14.69 2.03 12.06
CA ASP A 49 13.71 3.10 11.86
C ASP A 49 14.30 4.27 11.09
N GLU A 50 15.55 4.59 11.34
CA GLU A 50 16.24 5.68 10.63
C GLU A 50 16.34 5.38 9.13
N GLU A 51 16.65 4.14 8.78
CA GLU A 51 16.74 3.74 7.39
C GLU A 51 15.37 3.77 6.71
N ILE A 52 14.34 3.34 7.43
CA ILE A 52 12.97 3.39 6.93
C ILE A 52 12.58 4.83 6.66
N VAL A 53 12.85 5.73 7.61
CA VAL A 53 12.55 7.16 7.44
C VAL A 53 13.26 7.75 6.24
N LYS A 54 14.53 7.42 6.06
CA LYS A 54 15.29 7.88 4.90
C LYS A 54 14.67 7.45 3.59
N LYS A 55 14.27 6.18 3.51
CA LYS A 55 13.65 5.66 2.30
C LYS A 55 12.29 6.29 2.04
N LEU A 56 11.50 6.49 3.09
CA LEU A 56 10.21 7.14 2.95
C LEU A 56 10.36 8.57 2.42
N LYS A 57 11.38 9.28 2.89
CA LYS A 57 11.68 10.62 2.37
C LYS A 57 12.09 10.55 0.90
N GLY A 58 12.94 9.59 0.56
CA GLY A 58 13.40 9.43 -0.81
C GLY A 58 12.29 9.08 -1.78
N LEU A 59 11.27 8.38 -1.30
CA LEU A 59 10.12 8.00 -2.10
C LEU A 59 9.02 9.07 -2.10
N GLY A 60 9.16 10.11 -1.28
CA GLY A 60 8.21 11.21 -1.26
C GLY A 60 7.02 11.03 -0.32
N TYR A 61 7.08 10.05 0.57
CA TYR A 61 5.97 9.82 1.52
C TYR A 61 6.00 10.78 2.69
N ILE A 62 7.19 11.22 3.08
CA ILE A 62 7.35 12.18 4.19
C ILE A 62 8.42 13.19 3.82
N ASP A 63 8.38 14.34 4.48
CA ASP A 63 9.34 15.43 4.23
C ASP A 63 10.60 15.31 5.07
#